data_3afd4bed1e3496b7a094fe96043b5241
#
_entry.id   3afd4bed1e3496b7a094fe96043b5241
#
_cell.length_a   1.000
_cell.length_b   1.000
_cell.length_c   1.000
_cell.angle_alpha   90.00
_cell.angle_beta   90.00
_cell.angle_gamma   90.00
#
_symmetry.space_group_name_H-M   'P 1'
#
loop_
_entity.id
_entity.type
_entity.pdbx_description
1 polymer ?
#
loop_
_entity_poly.entity_id
_entity_poly.type
_entity_poly.pdbx_seq_one_letter_code
_entity_poly.pdbx_strand_id
1 'polypeptide(L)'
;LKPLMLEYLMDSKGYEKVFYIDPDICFFDKFDNLIEDLGAHSAMLTPHLVDPSIGLGNSQFEKTCLLDGSFNLGFIGLNNSAESHLLLHWWEERLLEFCYNDEKYFTDQKWANLMPTLFDDIYICRKKKYNFAEWNFYERRISEENGIYYIKEKDEKSRLSFCHFSGYKASEPTMFLKKDRIIMH
;
A
#
# COMPACT_ATOMS: atom_id res chain seq x y z
N LEU A 1 12.91 -9.69 4.59
CA LEU A 1 13.66 -10.17 3.40
C LEU A 1 12.88 -10.01 2.09
N LYS A 2 11.93 -9.04 2.03
CA LYS A 2 11.15 -8.74 0.82
C LYS A 2 12.06 -8.43 -0.38
N PRO A 3 13.08 -7.54 -0.28
CA PRO A 3 13.94 -7.19 -1.42
C PRO A 3 14.58 -8.41 -2.08
N LEU A 4 15.23 -9.26 -1.31
CA LEU A 4 15.90 -10.47 -1.80
C LEU A 4 14.98 -11.41 -2.58
N MET A 5 13.74 -11.61 -2.09
CA MET A 5 12.79 -12.47 -2.77
C MET A 5 12.32 -11.86 -4.09
N LEU A 6 12.08 -10.54 -4.11
CA LEU A 6 11.66 -9.82 -5.31
C LEU A 6 12.77 -9.84 -6.37
N GLU A 7 14.01 -9.59 -5.97
CA GLU A 7 15.18 -9.68 -6.85
C GLU A 7 15.37 -11.12 -7.39
N TYR A 8 15.27 -12.12 -6.54
CA TYR A 8 15.33 -13.54 -6.97
C TYR A 8 14.29 -13.87 -8.04
N LEU A 9 13.06 -13.36 -7.90
CA LEU A 9 12.01 -13.58 -8.87
C LEU A 9 12.31 -12.92 -10.22
N MET A 10 12.92 -11.74 -10.23
CA MET A 10 13.32 -11.05 -11.44
C MET A 10 14.56 -11.70 -12.09
N ASP A 11 15.62 -11.94 -11.34
CA ASP A 11 16.90 -12.43 -11.88
C ASP A 11 16.89 -13.91 -12.18
N SER A 12 16.48 -14.73 -11.19
CA SER A 12 16.60 -16.19 -11.31
C SER A 12 15.41 -16.84 -12.00
N LYS A 13 14.22 -16.20 -11.93
CA LYS A 13 13.01 -16.70 -12.58
C LYS A 13 12.66 -15.96 -13.85
N GLY A 14 13.27 -14.80 -14.12
CA GLY A 14 13.11 -14.02 -15.34
C GLY A 14 11.76 -13.33 -15.46
N TYR A 15 11.08 -13.05 -14.35
CA TYR A 15 9.81 -12.31 -14.40
C TYR A 15 10.05 -10.84 -14.71
N GLU A 16 9.29 -10.31 -15.68
CA GLU A 16 9.35 -8.90 -16.06
C GLU A 16 8.69 -7.98 -15.03
N LYS A 17 7.64 -8.47 -14.34
CA LYS A 17 6.91 -7.74 -13.30
C LYS A 17 6.74 -8.63 -12.07
N VAL A 18 7.02 -8.08 -10.91
CA VAL A 18 6.85 -8.76 -9.63
C VAL A 18 6.07 -7.89 -8.65
N PHE A 19 5.26 -8.53 -7.83
CA PHE A 19 4.45 -7.85 -6.82
C PHE A 19 4.63 -8.56 -5.48
N TYR A 20 4.89 -7.79 -4.44
CA TYR A 20 4.75 -8.26 -3.07
C TYR A 20 3.35 -7.90 -2.55
N ILE A 21 2.72 -8.84 -1.90
CA ILE A 21 1.37 -8.70 -1.37
C ILE A 21 1.32 -9.39 -0.01
N ASP A 22 0.93 -8.65 1.03
CA ASP A 22 0.76 -9.22 2.37
C ASP A 22 -0.39 -10.26 2.38
N PRO A 23 -0.28 -11.31 3.21
CA PRO A 23 -1.26 -12.41 3.23
C PRO A 23 -2.65 -12.00 3.73
N ASP A 24 -2.79 -10.83 4.35
CA ASP A 24 -4.05 -10.24 4.79
C ASP A 24 -4.66 -9.23 3.79
N ILE A 25 -4.18 -9.23 2.55
CA ILE A 25 -4.78 -8.51 1.43
C ILE A 25 -5.75 -9.42 0.67
N CYS A 26 -6.96 -8.93 0.41
CA CYS A 26 -7.98 -9.60 -0.39
C CYS A 26 -8.33 -8.79 -1.64
N PHE A 27 -8.33 -9.44 -2.81
CA PHE A 27 -8.70 -8.85 -4.10
C PHE A 27 -10.19 -8.98 -4.38
N PHE A 28 -10.78 -7.91 -4.91
CA PHE A 28 -12.19 -7.79 -5.31
C PHE A 28 -12.36 -7.52 -6.82
N ASP A 29 -11.27 -7.27 -7.52
CA ASP A 29 -11.23 -7.04 -8.96
C ASP A 29 -10.02 -7.76 -9.59
N LYS A 30 -9.93 -7.72 -10.93
CA LYS A 30 -8.85 -8.36 -11.68
C LYS A 30 -7.50 -7.74 -11.35
N PHE A 31 -6.50 -8.60 -11.25
CA PHE A 31 -5.11 -8.19 -11.00
C PHE A 31 -4.50 -7.41 -12.19
N ASP A 32 -5.01 -7.63 -13.40
CA ASP A 32 -4.53 -7.00 -14.63
C ASP A 32 -4.48 -5.46 -14.52
N ASN A 33 -5.46 -4.87 -13.81
CA ASN A 33 -5.47 -3.43 -13.56
C ASN A 33 -4.22 -2.91 -12.85
N LEU A 34 -3.63 -3.72 -11.96
CA LEU A 34 -2.39 -3.35 -11.26
C LEU A 34 -1.17 -3.41 -12.16
N ILE A 35 -1.15 -4.42 -13.05
CA ILE A 35 -0.10 -4.58 -14.08
C ILE A 35 -0.12 -3.39 -15.05
N GLU A 36 -1.32 -3.00 -15.50
CA GLU A 36 -1.52 -1.83 -16.37
C GLU A 36 -1.11 -0.54 -15.66
N ASP A 37 -1.51 -0.37 -14.40
CA ASP A 37 -1.20 0.84 -13.62
C ASP A 37 0.28 0.96 -13.25
N LEU A 38 0.99 -0.14 -13.02
CA LEU A 38 2.45 -0.15 -12.91
C LEU A 38 3.08 0.31 -14.23
N GLY A 39 2.48 -0.07 -15.37
CA GLY A 39 2.93 0.35 -16.69
C GLY A 39 4.40 0.06 -16.93
N ALA A 40 5.19 1.09 -17.29
CA ALA A 40 6.64 1.02 -17.48
C ALA A 40 7.43 1.53 -16.28
N HIS A 41 6.77 2.01 -15.22
CA HIS A 41 7.46 2.54 -14.05
C HIS A 41 8.27 1.47 -13.33
N SER A 42 9.43 1.85 -12.82
CA SER A 42 10.34 0.94 -12.11
C SER A 42 9.70 0.38 -10.84
N ALA A 43 8.99 1.22 -10.09
CA ALA A 43 8.22 0.75 -8.93
C ALA A 43 6.87 1.46 -8.79
N MET A 44 5.92 0.78 -8.11
CA MET A 44 4.63 1.34 -7.73
C MET A 44 4.41 1.20 -6.23
N LEU A 45 4.13 2.33 -5.57
CA LEU A 45 3.82 2.43 -4.14
C LEU A 45 2.37 2.89 -3.94
N THR A 46 1.73 2.38 -2.89
CA THR A 46 0.38 2.83 -2.48
C THR A 46 0.47 3.62 -1.18
N PRO A 47 0.08 4.91 -1.16
CA PRO A 47 0.02 5.70 0.07
C PRO A 47 -1.04 5.16 1.04
N HIS A 48 -0.82 5.37 2.35
CA HIS A 48 -1.84 5.14 3.36
C HIS A 48 -3.03 6.08 3.17
N LEU A 49 -2.75 7.37 2.90
CA LEU A 49 -3.72 8.44 2.72
C LEU A 49 -3.47 9.14 1.40
N VAL A 50 -4.55 9.60 0.74
CA VAL A 50 -4.47 10.28 -0.56
C VAL A 50 -5.32 11.57 -0.62
N ASP A 51 -6.12 11.85 0.41
CA ASP A 51 -7.02 13.00 0.45
C ASP A 51 -6.56 14.05 1.47
N PRO A 52 -6.06 15.22 1.06
CA PRO A 52 -5.61 16.26 1.96
C PRO A 52 -6.76 17.04 2.61
N SER A 53 -8.00 16.83 2.18
CA SER A 53 -9.19 17.53 2.72
C SER A 53 -9.69 16.96 4.05
N ILE A 54 -8.90 16.13 4.70
CA ILE A 54 -9.20 15.53 5.99
C ILE A 54 -9.28 16.64 7.04
N GLY A 55 -10.43 16.77 7.69
CA GLY A 55 -10.58 17.72 8.79
C GLY A 55 -9.64 17.38 9.96
N LEU A 56 -9.28 18.40 10.75
CA LEU A 56 -8.38 18.25 11.92
C LEU A 56 -8.81 17.12 12.90
N GLY A 57 -10.09 16.75 12.91
CA GLY A 57 -10.60 15.62 13.70
C GLY A 57 -9.99 14.26 13.35
N ASN A 58 -9.43 14.13 12.15
CA ASN A 58 -8.79 12.90 11.66
C ASN A 58 -7.25 13.00 11.59
N SER A 59 -6.67 14.06 12.13
CA SER A 59 -5.22 14.31 12.09
C SER A 59 -4.38 13.19 12.76
N GLN A 60 -4.98 12.34 13.60
CA GLN A 60 -4.29 11.17 14.15
C GLN A 60 -3.81 10.20 13.07
N PHE A 61 -4.54 10.08 11.95
CA PHE A 61 -4.11 9.21 10.83
C PHE A 61 -2.90 9.80 10.11
N GLU A 62 -2.85 11.12 9.94
CA GLU A 62 -1.67 11.80 9.40
C GLU A 62 -0.47 11.64 10.31
N LYS A 63 -0.67 11.79 11.64
CA LYS A 63 0.39 11.54 12.64
C LYS A 63 0.89 10.10 12.58
N THR A 64 0.01 9.12 12.41
CA THR A 64 0.39 7.72 12.23
C THR A 64 1.26 7.55 10.98
N CYS A 65 0.88 8.20 9.85
CA CYS A 65 1.71 8.17 8.63
C CYS A 65 3.11 8.80 8.83
N LEU A 66 3.22 9.84 9.67
CA LEU A 66 4.53 10.42 10.01
C LEU A 66 5.38 9.48 10.87
N LEU A 67 4.76 8.65 11.70
CA LEU A 67 5.45 7.68 12.56
C LEU A 67 5.78 6.38 11.80
N ASP A 68 4.79 5.80 11.13
CA ASP A 68 4.86 4.45 10.57
C ASP A 68 5.24 4.44 9.08
N GLY A 69 5.24 5.61 8.44
CA GLY A 69 5.49 5.78 7.01
C GLY A 69 4.24 6.18 6.22
N SER A 70 4.46 6.93 5.14
CA SER A 70 3.39 7.43 4.25
C SER A 70 2.89 6.38 3.27
N PHE A 71 3.69 5.35 2.99
CA PHE A 71 3.37 4.27 2.07
C PHE A 71 3.13 2.97 2.82
N ASN A 72 2.14 2.21 2.36
CA ASN A 72 1.87 0.88 2.90
C ASN A 72 2.64 -0.17 2.10
N LEU A 73 3.63 -0.82 2.73
CA LEU A 73 4.42 -1.88 2.12
C LEU A 73 3.84 -3.29 2.31
N GLY A 74 2.58 -3.40 2.69
CA GLY A 74 1.81 -4.60 2.42
C GLY A 74 1.62 -4.86 0.93
N PHE A 75 1.88 -3.82 0.10
CA PHE A 75 1.87 -3.90 -1.35
C PHE A 75 3.02 -3.09 -1.96
N ILE A 76 3.76 -3.68 -2.87
CA ILE A 76 4.69 -3.00 -3.78
C ILE A 76 4.73 -3.75 -5.11
N GLY A 77 4.68 -3.02 -6.22
CA GLY A 77 4.89 -3.56 -7.57
C GLY A 77 6.20 -3.06 -8.16
N LEU A 78 6.88 -3.90 -8.93
CA LEU A 78 8.16 -3.60 -9.57
C LEU A 78 8.20 -4.16 -10.99
N ASN A 79 8.74 -3.37 -11.92
CA ASN A 79 9.24 -3.88 -13.20
C ASN A 79 10.69 -4.34 -13.04
N ASN A 80 11.11 -5.31 -13.84
CA ASN A 80 12.50 -5.73 -13.92
C ASN A 80 13.29 -4.69 -14.71
N SER A 81 13.83 -3.69 -14.01
CA SER A 81 14.60 -2.58 -14.56
C SER A 81 15.85 -2.33 -13.74
N ALA A 82 16.85 -1.69 -14.34
CA ALA A 82 18.09 -1.33 -13.64
C ALA A 82 17.81 -0.51 -12.37
N GLU A 83 16.84 0.40 -12.40
CA GLU A 83 16.48 1.22 -11.25
C GLU A 83 15.79 0.41 -10.15
N SER A 84 14.95 -0.57 -10.52
CA SER A 84 14.33 -1.48 -9.53
C SER A 84 15.37 -2.31 -8.80
N HIS A 85 16.42 -2.78 -9.50
CA HIS A 85 17.54 -3.49 -8.86
C HIS A 85 18.33 -2.58 -7.93
N LEU A 86 18.60 -1.33 -8.32
CA LEU A 86 19.22 -0.35 -7.44
C LEU A 86 18.39 -0.07 -6.20
N LEU A 87 17.05 0.06 -6.36
CA LEU A 87 16.11 0.26 -5.27
C LEU A 87 16.13 -0.95 -4.31
N LEU A 88 16.03 -2.16 -4.84
CA LEU A 88 16.01 -3.39 -4.03
C LEU A 88 17.31 -3.58 -3.25
N HIS A 89 18.46 -3.37 -3.90
CA HIS A 89 19.76 -3.45 -3.24
C HIS A 89 19.90 -2.39 -2.14
N TRP A 90 19.55 -1.13 -2.44
CA TRP A 90 19.52 -0.05 -1.43
C TRP A 90 18.62 -0.40 -0.24
N TRP A 91 17.42 -0.93 -0.50
CA TRP A 91 16.46 -1.27 0.55
C TRP A 91 16.94 -2.45 1.39
N GLU A 92 17.50 -3.49 0.77
CA GLU A 92 18.10 -4.65 1.44
C GLU A 92 19.18 -4.24 2.44
N GLU A 93 20.15 -3.43 2.04
CA GLU A 93 21.23 -2.96 2.91
C GLU A 93 20.69 -2.28 4.17
N ARG A 94 19.61 -1.47 4.05
CA ARG A 94 18.98 -0.80 5.19
C ARG A 94 18.27 -1.79 6.11
N LEU A 95 17.62 -2.79 5.54
CA LEU A 95 16.91 -3.81 6.32
C LEU A 95 17.86 -4.77 7.04
N LEU A 96 19.04 -5.03 6.50
CA LEU A 96 20.05 -5.84 7.17
C LEU A 96 20.56 -5.18 8.46
N GLU A 97 20.59 -3.86 8.50
CA GLU A 97 21.12 -3.11 9.63
C GLU A 97 20.03 -2.51 10.52
N PHE A 98 18.93 -2.03 9.96
CA PHE A 98 17.94 -1.18 10.66
C PHE A 98 16.49 -1.66 10.53
N CYS A 99 16.22 -2.95 10.47
CA CYS A 99 14.87 -3.50 10.43
C CYS A 99 14.32 -3.71 11.85
N TYR A 100 14.11 -2.64 12.60
CA TYR A 100 13.56 -2.67 13.96
C TYR A 100 12.10 -2.21 13.97
N ASN A 101 11.31 -2.81 14.86
CA ASN A 101 9.94 -2.36 15.13
C ASN A 101 9.95 -1.39 16.32
N ASP A 102 10.36 -0.17 16.05
CA ASP A 102 10.38 0.93 17.04
C ASP A 102 9.84 2.23 16.40
N GLU A 103 9.74 3.29 17.21
CA GLU A 103 9.25 4.59 16.75
C GLU A 103 10.12 5.23 15.65
N LYS A 104 11.37 4.78 15.47
CA LYS A 104 12.29 5.35 14.50
C LYS A 104 12.19 4.67 13.15
N TYR A 105 12.13 3.35 13.11
CA TYR A 105 12.32 2.57 11.86
C TYR A 105 11.07 1.88 11.34
N PHE A 106 10.13 1.51 12.18
CA PHE A 106 8.90 0.78 11.82
C PHE A 106 9.13 -0.29 10.72
N THR A 107 10.02 -1.22 11.05
CA THR A 107 10.40 -2.37 10.19
C THR A 107 10.94 -1.97 8.80
N ASP A 108 10.36 -2.52 7.75
CA ASP A 108 10.70 -2.28 6.36
C ASP A 108 9.95 -1.10 5.73
N GLN A 109 8.79 -0.74 6.28
CA GLN A 109 7.85 0.19 5.68
C GLN A 109 8.32 1.64 5.67
N LYS A 110 8.89 2.12 6.77
CA LYS A 110 9.27 3.53 6.90
C LYS A 110 10.35 3.96 5.91
N TRP A 111 11.19 3.02 5.48
CA TRP A 111 12.19 3.24 4.43
C TRP A 111 11.58 3.65 3.09
N ALA A 112 10.36 3.21 2.79
CA ALA A 112 9.67 3.59 1.57
C ALA A 112 9.42 5.09 1.41
N ASN A 113 9.45 5.87 2.51
CA ASN A 113 9.35 7.33 2.43
C ASN A 113 10.49 7.96 1.64
N LEU A 114 11.66 7.32 1.63
CA LEU A 114 12.83 7.81 0.90
C LEU A 114 12.86 7.37 -0.56
N MET A 115 12.12 6.31 -0.93
CA MET A 115 12.16 5.80 -2.31
C MET A 115 11.85 6.87 -3.36
N PRO A 116 10.75 7.68 -3.25
CA PRO A 116 10.47 8.70 -4.24
C PRO A 116 11.43 9.90 -4.24
N THR A 117 12.33 9.99 -3.28
CA THR A 117 13.34 11.05 -3.21
C THR A 117 14.71 10.59 -3.71
N LEU A 118 14.96 9.29 -3.75
CA LEU A 118 16.23 8.69 -4.14
C LEU A 118 16.20 8.05 -5.53
N PHE A 119 14.99 7.73 -6.02
CA PHE A 119 14.78 7.05 -7.31
C PHE A 119 13.76 7.83 -8.13
N ASP A 120 14.05 8.03 -9.42
CA ASP A 120 13.29 8.96 -10.27
C ASP A 120 11.98 8.36 -10.77
N ASP A 121 11.93 7.04 -11.05
CA ASP A 121 10.79 6.39 -11.71
C ASP A 121 9.92 5.58 -10.74
N ILE A 122 9.45 6.25 -9.68
CA ILE A 122 8.53 5.68 -8.70
C ILE A 122 7.12 6.20 -8.93
N TYR A 123 6.21 5.33 -9.37
CA TYR A 123 4.80 5.66 -9.48
C TYR A 123 4.11 5.63 -8.12
N ILE A 124 3.69 6.78 -7.64
CA ILE A 124 2.86 6.90 -6.43
C ILE A 124 1.39 6.76 -6.83
N CYS A 125 0.83 5.57 -6.64
CA CYS A 125 -0.54 5.26 -7.03
C CYS A 125 -1.56 5.82 -6.01
N ARG A 126 -2.18 6.95 -6.36
CA ARG A 126 -3.18 7.62 -5.52
C ARG A 126 -4.62 7.20 -5.81
N LYS A 127 -4.84 6.16 -6.63
CA LYS A 127 -6.18 5.64 -6.95
C LYS A 127 -6.81 5.02 -5.71
N LYS A 128 -7.93 5.56 -5.24
CA LYS A 128 -8.61 5.15 -4.00
C LYS A 128 -9.14 3.71 -4.04
N LYS A 129 -9.25 3.11 -5.23
CA LYS A 129 -9.65 1.71 -5.41
C LYS A 129 -8.63 0.68 -4.89
N TYR A 130 -7.38 1.10 -4.64
CA TYR A 130 -6.31 0.27 -4.10
C TYR A 130 -6.08 0.53 -2.63
N ASN A 131 -5.64 -0.50 -1.91
CA ASN A 131 -5.23 -0.41 -0.52
C ASN A 131 -6.32 0.19 0.40
N PHE A 132 -7.60 -0.23 0.18
CA PHE A 132 -8.69 0.11 1.08
C PHE A 132 -8.46 -0.57 2.43
N ALA A 133 -8.44 0.19 3.54
CA ALA A 133 -8.08 -0.31 4.85
C ALA A 133 -8.62 0.59 5.97
N GLU A 134 -8.57 0.12 7.23
CA GLU A 134 -9.11 0.84 8.39
C GLU A 134 -8.58 2.28 8.54
N TRP A 135 -7.33 2.52 8.14
CA TRP A 135 -6.70 3.84 8.28
C TRP A 135 -7.19 4.87 7.26
N ASN A 136 -7.93 4.46 6.20
CA ASN A 136 -8.42 5.35 5.16
C ASN A 136 -9.93 5.25 4.88
N PHE A 137 -10.70 4.60 5.74
CA PHE A 137 -12.16 4.50 5.61
C PHE A 137 -12.86 5.88 5.57
N TYR A 138 -12.33 6.86 6.27
CA TYR A 138 -12.92 8.18 6.33
C TYR A 138 -12.77 9.00 5.03
N GLU A 139 -11.76 8.67 4.19
CA GLU A 139 -11.56 9.32 2.89
C GLU A 139 -12.16 8.55 1.71
N ARG A 140 -12.70 7.33 1.95
CA ARG A 140 -13.14 6.42 0.91
C ARG A 140 -14.52 5.85 1.24
N ARG A 141 -15.50 6.16 0.40
CA ARG A 141 -16.86 5.64 0.56
C ARG A 141 -17.03 4.39 -0.27
N ILE A 142 -17.27 3.26 0.41
CA ILE A 142 -17.58 1.98 -0.23
C ILE A 142 -19.09 1.84 -0.46
N SER A 143 -19.47 1.24 -1.57
CA SER A 143 -20.84 0.79 -1.86
C SER A 143 -20.81 -0.60 -2.48
N GLU A 144 -21.85 -1.39 -2.24
CA GLU A 144 -22.04 -2.71 -2.84
C GLU A 144 -23.21 -2.66 -3.81
N GLU A 145 -23.07 -3.28 -4.99
CA GLU A 145 -24.12 -3.43 -5.99
C GLU A 145 -23.96 -4.80 -6.66
N ASN A 146 -24.95 -5.66 -6.44
CA ASN A 146 -24.97 -7.03 -7.00
C ASN A 146 -23.71 -7.86 -6.70
N GLY A 147 -23.20 -7.77 -5.47
CA GLY A 147 -22.00 -8.49 -5.04
C GLY A 147 -20.69 -7.86 -5.50
N ILE A 148 -20.74 -6.70 -6.13
CA ILE A 148 -19.56 -5.95 -6.58
C ILE A 148 -19.36 -4.73 -5.68
N TYR A 149 -18.15 -4.57 -5.15
CA TYR A 149 -17.79 -3.44 -4.30
C TYR A 149 -17.17 -2.31 -5.10
N TYR A 150 -17.55 -1.09 -4.77
CA TYR A 150 -17.12 0.13 -5.46
C TYR A 150 -16.65 1.18 -4.47
N ILE A 151 -15.65 1.95 -4.86
CA ILE A 151 -15.23 3.18 -4.19
C ILE A 151 -15.81 4.36 -4.94
N LYS A 152 -16.47 5.27 -4.22
CA LYS A 152 -16.95 6.55 -4.76
C LYS A 152 -15.85 7.59 -4.63
N GLU A 153 -15.52 8.23 -5.74
CA GLU A 153 -14.60 9.37 -5.83
C GLU A 153 -15.34 10.54 -6.49
N LYS A 154 -15.77 11.53 -5.70
CA LYS A 154 -16.56 12.66 -6.19
C LYS A 154 -17.76 12.20 -7.05
N ASP A 155 -17.68 12.41 -8.37
CA ASP A 155 -18.71 12.05 -9.35
C ASP A 155 -18.41 10.71 -10.06
N GLU A 156 -17.27 10.09 -9.79
CA GLU A 156 -16.86 8.82 -10.38
C GLU A 156 -17.00 7.66 -9.40
N LYS A 157 -17.14 6.48 -9.94
CA LYS A 157 -17.26 5.23 -9.22
C LYS A 157 -16.31 4.21 -9.84
N SER A 158 -15.35 3.74 -9.05
CA SER A 158 -14.41 2.71 -9.47
C SER A 158 -14.61 1.41 -8.70
N ARG A 159 -14.42 0.26 -9.35
CA ARG A 159 -14.42 -1.03 -8.67
C ARG A 159 -13.31 -1.08 -7.63
N LEU A 160 -13.64 -1.55 -6.42
CA LEU A 160 -12.65 -1.84 -5.39
C LEU A 160 -11.71 -2.93 -5.92
N SER A 161 -10.41 -2.64 -5.95
CA SER A 161 -9.43 -3.61 -6.41
C SER A 161 -8.96 -4.52 -5.28
N PHE A 162 -8.45 -3.96 -4.18
CA PHE A 162 -8.11 -4.75 -3.02
C PHE A 162 -8.28 -4.00 -1.69
N CYS A 163 -8.54 -4.80 -0.65
CA CYS A 163 -8.60 -4.37 0.74
C CYS A 163 -7.46 -5.01 1.53
N HIS A 164 -6.83 -4.24 2.39
CA HIS A 164 -5.83 -4.71 3.34
C HIS A 164 -6.47 -4.84 4.72
N PHE A 165 -6.65 -6.06 5.19
CA PHE A 165 -7.30 -6.38 6.46
C PHE A 165 -6.32 -6.38 7.65
N SER A 166 -5.43 -5.40 7.70
CA SER A 166 -4.41 -5.30 8.73
C SER A 166 -4.98 -5.41 10.14
N GLY A 167 -4.47 -6.36 10.92
CA GLY A 167 -4.91 -6.60 12.28
C GLY A 167 -6.32 -7.23 12.41
N TYR A 168 -6.94 -7.65 11.31
CA TYR A 168 -8.22 -8.36 11.36
C TYR A 168 -8.10 -9.72 12.05
N LYS A 169 -9.06 -10.00 12.94
CA LYS A 169 -9.18 -11.29 13.61
C LYS A 169 -10.55 -11.88 13.30
N ALA A 170 -10.60 -13.05 12.68
CA ALA A 170 -11.84 -13.75 12.37
C ALA A 170 -12.70 -14.06 13.62
N SER A 171 -12.06 -14.21 14.78
CA SER A 171 -12.73 -14.37 16.08
C SER A 171 -13.44 -13.10 16.56
N GLU A 172 -13.07 -11.92 16.03
CA GLU A 172 -13.59 -10.61 16.40
C GLU A 172 -13.92 -9.77 15.15
N PRO A 173 -14.86 -10.20 14.30
CA PRO A 173 -15.10 -9.58 12.99
C PRO A 173 -15.56 -8.12 13.07
N THR A 174 -16.10 -7.71 14.22
CA THR A 174 -16.51 -6.32 14.48
C THR A 174 -15.38 -5.43 14.98
N MET A 175 -14.17 -5.94 15.17
CA MET A 175 -13.03 -5.16 15.64
C MET A 175 -12.63 -4.07 14.64
N PHE A 176 -12.83 -4.29 13.35
CA PHE A 176 -12.69 -3.30 12.29
C PHE A 176 -13.62 -2.08 12.49
N LEU A 177 -14.79 -2.29 13.11
CA LEU A 177 -15.81 -1.26 13.38
C LEU A 177 -15.69 -0.67 14.79
N LYS A 178 -14.99 -1.34 15.71
CA LYS A 178 -14.93 -0.99 17.14
C LYS A 178 -13.74 -0.14 17.56
N LYS A 179 -12.75 0.04 16.70
CA LYS A 179 -11.76 1.08 17.00
C LYS A 179 -12.53 2.40 16.97
N ASP A 180 -12.65 3.08 18.13
CA ASP A 180 -13.36 4.34 18.41
C ASP A 180 -13.01 5.53 17.48
N ARG A 181 -12.65 5.25 16.24
CA ARG A 181 -12.12 6.18 15.25
C ARG A 181 -12.99 6.31 14.00
N ILE A 182 -14.01 5.49 13.85
CA ILE A 182 -14.95 5.60 12.74
C ILE A 182 -16.19 6.32 13.25
N ILE A 183 -16.13 7.65 13.21
CA ILE A 183 -17.37 8.46 13.27
C ILE A 183 -17.97 8.32 11.87
N MET A 184 -18.92 7.40 11.74
CA MET A 184 -19.81 7.37 10.58
C MET A 184 -20.79 8.54 10.73
N HIS A 185 -20.64 9.58 9.92
CA HIS A 185 -21.61 10.64 9.72
C HIS A 185 -22.37 10.40 8.42
#